data_636f2b10566326a2e7356048a2e0e804
#
_entry.id   636f2b10566326a2e7356048a2e0e804
#
_cell.length_a   1.000
_cell.length_b   1.000
_cell.length_c   1.000
_cell.angle_alpha   90.00
_cell.angle_beta   90.00
_cell.angle_gamma   90.00
#
_symmetry.space_group_name_H-M   'P 1'
#
loop_
_entity.id
_entity.type
_entity.pdbx_description
1 polymer ?
#
loop_
_entity_poly.entity_id
_entity_poly.type
_entity_poly.pdbx_seq_one_letter_code
_entity_poly.pdbx_strand_id
1 'polypeptide(L)'
;MSFIFSKHAEEQLVRRSLERNVVNAVVLKPEQVVEDENDEDIAIYQSIVKEDDTLFLYRIFVNVKVQPNVIVTLYKTTKIGKYYES
;
A
#
# COMPACT_ATOMS: atom_id res chain seq x y z
N MET A 1 14.45 -7.65 0.06
CA MET A 1 13.71 -7.20 1.25
C MET A 1 12.38 -7.91 1.32
N SER A 2 12.01 -8.47 2.46
CA SER A 2 10.79 -9.24 2.55
C SER A 2 9.73 -8.52 3.37
N PHE A 3 8.48 -8.69 2.93
CA PHE A 3 7.30 -8.16 3.59
C PHE A 3 6.38 -9.33 3.89
N ILE A 4 5.73 -9.29 5.04
CA ILE A 4 4.69 -10.27 5.35
C ILE A 4 3.36 -9.53 5.48
N PHE A 5 2.28 -10.22 5.14
CA PHE A 5 0.94 -9.67 5.25
C PHE A 5 0.37 -10.03 6.62
N SER A 6 -0.18 -9.04 7.33
CA SER A 6 -0.96 -9.34 8.52
C SER A 6 -2.26 -10.03 8.12
N LYS A 7 -2.93 -10.64 9.09
CA LYS A 7 -4.22 -11.27 8.85
C LYS A 7 -5.22 -10.24 8.30
N HIS A 8 -5.24 -9.05 8.88
CA HIS A 8 -6.12 -7.98 8.44
C HIS A 8 -5.81 -7.58 6.98
N ALA A 9 -4.52 -7.49 6.64
CA ALA A 9 -4.13 -7.14 5.26
C ALA A 9 -4.58 -8.21 4.28
N GLU A 10 -4.46 -9.48 4.65
CA GLU A 10 -4.94 -10.57 3.79
C GLU A 10 -6.46 -10.46 3.57
N GLU A 11 -7.19 -10.15 4.62
CA GLU A 11 -8.65 -9.97 4.53
C GLU A 11 -9.01 -8.79 3.63
N GLN A 12 -8.28 -7.69 3.74
CA GLN A 12 -8.53 -6.51 2.90
C GLN A 12 -8.18 -6.77 1.44
N LEU A 13 -7.13 -7.53 1.20
CA LEU A 13 -6.73 -7.91 -0.16
C LEU A 13 -7.90 -8.58 -0.88
N VAL A 14 -8.53 -9.55 -0.22
CA VAL A 14 -9.67 -10.28 -0.78
C VAL A 14 -10.91 -9.39 -0.85
N ARG A 15 -11.25 -8.72 0.25
CA ARG A 15 -12.47 -7.91 0.33
C ARG A 15 -12.50 -6.79 -0.71
N ARG A 16 -11.34 -6.17 -0.94
CA ARG A 16 -11.25 -5.03 -1.85
C ARG A 16 -10.81 -5.43 -3.25
N SER A 17 -10.72 -6.73 -3.51
CA SER A 17 -10.33 -7.27 -4.83
C SER A 17 -9.01 -6.69 -5.32
N LEU A 18 -8.02 -6.63 -4.43
CA LEU A 18 -6.69 -6.16 -4.79
C LEU A 18 -5.84 -7.32 -5.30
N GLU A 19 -5.00 -7.05 -6.26
CA GLU A 19 -4.10 -8.05 -6.83
C GLU A 19 -2.82 -8.13 -6.02
N ARG A 20 -2.52 -9.32 -5.47
CA ARG A 20 -1.30 -9.51 -4.68
C ARG A 20 -0.05 -9.13 -5.46
N ASN A 21 0.02 -9.49 -6.75
CA ASN A 21 1.19 -9.17 -7.57
C ASN A 21 1.40 -7.67 -7.70
N VAL A 22 0.31 -6.91 -7.81
CA VAL A 22 0.39 -5.44 -7.89
C VAL A 22 0.87 -4.87 -6.56
N VAL A 23 0.32 -5.37 -5.46
CA VAL A 23 0.73 -4.95 -4.12
C VAL A 23 2.22 -5.22 -3.91
N ASN A 24 2.69 -6.41 -4.29
CA ASN A 24 4.10 -6.75 -4.16
C ASN A 24 4.99 -5.81 -4.99
N ALA A 25 4.55 -5.48 -6.21
CA ALA A 25 5.30 -4.56 -7.06
C ALA A 25 5.39 -3.18 -6.43
N VAL A 26 4.31 -2.70 -5.83
CA VAL A 26 4.29 -1.37 -5.20
C VAL A 26 5.24 -1.34 -4.01
N VAL A 27 5.22 -2.35 -3.13
CA VAL A 27 6.09 -2.31 -1.96
C VAL A 27 7.56 -2.51 -2.31
N LEU A 28 7.86 -3.21 -3.41
CA LEU A 28 9.24 -3.40 -3.84
C LEU A 28 9.81 -2.14 -4.50
N LYS A 29 8.98 -1.39 -5.20
CA LYS A 29 9.45 -0.18 -5.91
C LYS A 29 8.34 0.88 -5.93
N PRO A 30 8.05 1.49 -4.79
CA PRO A 30 6.99 2.49 -4.71
C PRO A 30 7.37 3.79 -5.41
N GLU A 31 6.38 4.50 -5.92
CA GLU A 31 6.60 5.84 -6.44
C GLU A 31 6.84 6.82 -5.29
N GLN A 32 6.13 6.61 -4.19
CA GLN A 32 6.29 7.45 -3.00
C GLN A 32 6.22 6.60 -1.75
N VAL A 33 6.98 7.00 -0.74
CA VAL A 33 6.84 6.48 0.62
C VAL A 33 6.58 7.67 1.50
N VAL A 34 5.41 7.73 2.11
CA VAL A 34 5.00 8.87 2.94
C VAL A 34 4.75 8.41 4.36
N GLU A 35 4.89 9.33 5.30
CA GLU A 35 4.65 9.02 6.71
C GLU A 35 3.16 9.01 6.99
N ASP A 36 2.74 8.14 7.92
CA ASP A 36 1.38 8.14 8.43
C ASP A 36 1.32 9.19 9.55
N GLU A 37 0.41 10.15 9.43
CA GLU A 37 0.29 11.23 10.39
C GLU A 37 -0.12 10.73 11.78
N ASN A 38 -0.76 9.56 11.84
CA ASN A 38 -1.33 9.05 13.09
C ASN A 38 -0.46 7.98 13.75
N ASP A 39 0.55 7.46 13.07
CA ASP A 39 1.36 6.36 13.60
C ASP A 39 2.76 6.42 12.99
N GLU A 40 3.74 6.80 13.80
CA GLU A 40 5.12 6.95 13.33
C GLU A 40 5.78 5.62 12.98
N ASP A 41 5.19 4.48 13.39
CA ASP A 41 5.72 3.17 13.04
C ASP A 41 5.31 2.74 11.63
N ILE A 42 4.40 3.48 11.02
CA ILE A 42 3.80 3.12 9.72
C ILE A 42 4.33 4.04 8.63
N ALA A 43 4.81 3.44 7.56
CA ALA A 43 5.09 4.14 6.31
C ALA A 43 4.07 3.70 5.27
N ILE A 44 3.62 4.62 4.43
CA ILE A 44 2.64 4.32 3.39
C ILE A 44 3.37 4.28 2.07
N TYR A 45 3.41 3.10 1.45
CA TYR A 45 4.02 2.87 0.14
C TYR A 45 2.92 3.05 -0.89
N GLN A 46 3.11 3.95 -1.83
CA GLN A 46 2.04 4.23 -2.77
C GLN A 46 2.55 4.44 -4.19
N SER A 47 1.73 4.01 -5.14
CA SER A 47 2.00 4.14 -6.58
C SER A 47 0.70 4.26 -7.34
N ILE A 48 0.75 4.99 -8.45
CA ILE A 48 -0.37 5.09 -9.36
C ILE A 48 -0.32 3.88 -10.28
N VAL A 49 -1.43 3.14 -10.36
CA VAL A 49 -1.55 1.93 -11.17
C VAL A 49 -2.76 2.08 -12.08
N LYS A 50 -2.56 1.83 -13.36
CA LYS A 50 -3.66 1.83 -14.31
C LYS A 50 -4.25 0.44 -14.41
N GLU A 51 -5.55 0.33 -14.15
CA GLU A 51 -6.29 -0.93 -14.28
C GLU A 51 -7.46 -0.68 -15.20
N ASP A 52 -7.51 -1.37 -16.31
CA ASP A 52 -8.47 -1.15 -17.38
C ASP A 52 -8.54 0.34 -17.69
N ASP A 53 -9.08 1.13 -17.95
CA ASP A 53 -8.94 2.55 -18.27
C ASP A 53 -9.02 3.48 -17.06
N THR A 54 -8.84 2.94 -15.86
CA THR A 54 -8.95 3.72 -14.62
C THR A 54 -7.59 3.80 -13.92
N LEU A 55 -7.23 4.99 -13.47
CA LEU A 55 -6.04 5.18 -12.65
C LEU A 55 -6.42 5.07 -11.19
N PHE A 56 -5.72 4.20 -10.47
CA PHE A 56 -5.87 4.03 -9.03
C PHE A 56 -4.58 4.39 -8.33
N LEU A 57 -4.69 4.91 -7.13
CA LEU A 57 -3.56 5.03 -6.23
C LEU A 57 -3.64 3.87 -5.24
N TYR A 58 -2.65 3.00 -5.29
CA TYR A 58 -2.51 1.93 -4.30
C TYR A 58 -1.79 2.49 -3.10
N ARG A 59 -2.36 2.32 -1.93
CA ARG A 59 -1.76 2.78 -0.67
C ARG A 59 -1.61 1.58 0.25
N ILE A 60 -0.36 1.26 0.58
CA ILE A 60 -0.03 0.07 1.36
C ILE A 60 0.66 0.53 2.64
N PHE A 61 0.03 0.23 3.76
CA PHE A 61 0.48 0.67 5.08
C PHE A 61 1.37 -0.40 5.68
N VAL A 62 2.63 -0.05 5.92
CA VAL A 62 3.66 -1.00 6.32
C VAL A 62 4.23 -0.61 7.66
N ASN A 63 4.25 -1.54 8.61
CA ASN A 63 4.96 -1.33 9.86
C ASN A 63 6.44 -1.57 9.58
N VAL A 64 7.22 -0.50 9.59
CA VAL A 64 8.64 -0.55 9.24
C VAL A 64 9.54 -0.69 10.45
N LYS A 65 8.97 -0.75 11.67
CA LYS A 65 9.73 -0.90 12.90
C LYS A 65 9.98 -2.36 13.28
N VAL A 66 9.38 -3.30 12.58
CA VAL A 66 9.55 -4.74 12.84
C VAL A 66 10.23 -5.40 11.65
N GLN A 67 10.89 -6.54 11.91
CA GLN A 67 11.58 -7.30 10.89
C GLN A 67 11.08 -8.74 10.89
N PRO A 68 10.60 -9.27 9.77
CA PRO A 68 10.39 -8.55 8.51
C PRO A 68 9.30 -7.49 8.63
N ASN A 69 9.29 -6.50 7.72
CA ASN A 69 8.26 -5.47 7.73
C ASN A 69 6.89 -6.11 7.49
N VAL A 70 5.87 -5.57 8.16
CA VAL A 70 4.52 -6.12 8.08
C VAL A 70 3.58 -5.17 7.36
N ILE A 71 2.91 -5.66 6.33
CA ILE A 71 1.83 -4.92 5.68
C ILE A 71 0.61 -5.07 6.57
N VAL A 72 0.18 -3.97 7.19
CA VAL A 72 -0.88 -3.99 8.19
C VAL A 72 -2.27 -3.74 7.59
N THR A 73 -2.35 -2.92 6.56
CA THR A 73 -3.59 -2.69 5.82
C THR A 73 -3.27 -2.11 4.45
N LEU A 74 -4.24 -2.07 3.56
CA LEU A 74 -4.05 -1.54 2.22
C LEU A 74 -5.38 -1.27 1.55
N TYR A 75 -5.36 -0.34 0.59
CA TYR A 75 -6.52 -0.07 -0.25
C TYR A 75 -6.07 0.63 -1.52
N LYS A 76 -6.97 0.73 -2.49
CA LYS A 76 -6.76 1.54 -3.68
C LYS A 76 -7.88 2.56 -3.80
N THR A 77 -7.60 3.71 -4.40
CA THR A 77 -8.56 4.80 -4.50
C THR A 77 -8.37 5.54 -5.82
N THR A 78 -9.45 6.11 -6.34
CA THR A 78 -9.38 7.00 -7.51
C THR A 78 -9.07 8.43 -7.09
N LYS A 79 -9.07 8.75 -5.79
CA LYS A 79 -8.81 10.10 -5.28
C LYS A 79 -7.32 10.38 -5.19
N ILE A 80 -6.64 10.29 -6.34
CA ILE A 80 -5.19 10.42 -6.41
C ILE A 80 -4.72 11.78 -5.90
N GLY A 81 -5.36 12.86 -6.34
CA GLY A 81 -4.96 14.20 -5.96
C GLY A 81 -5.06 14.49 -4.47
N LYS A 82 -5.86 13.71 -3.74
CA LYS A 82 -6.02 13.89 -2.30
C LYS A 82 -4.80 13.37 -1.53
N TYR A 83 -4.15 12.33 -2.04
CA TYR A 83 -3.11 11.61 -1.28
C TYR A 83 -1.74 11.64 -1.92
N TYR A 84 -1.67 11.78 -3.25
CA TYR A 84 -0.39 11.75 -3.94
C TYR A 84 0.31 13.10 -3.73
N GLU A 85 1.55 13.04 -3.23
CA GLU A 85 2.29 14.26 -2.94
C GLU A 85 3.08 14.71 -4.17
N SER A 86 2.99 15.98 -4.47
CA SER A 86 3.67 16.57 -5.62
C SER A 86 4.97 17.23 -5.23
#